data_eaae54da41da17aef8016e9101c46dd1
#
_entry.id   eaae54da41da17aef8016e9101c46dd1
#
_cell.length_a   1.000
_cell.length_b   1.000
_cell.length_c   1.000
_cell.angle_alpha   90.00
_cell.angle_beta   90.00
_cell.angle_gamma   90.00
#
_symmetry.space_group_name_H-M   'P 1'
#
loop_
_entity.id
_entity.type
_entity.pdbx_description
1 polymer ?
#
loop_
_entity_poly.entity_id
_entity_poly.type
_entity_poly.pdbx_seq_one_letter_code
_entity_poly.pdbx_strand_id
1 'polypeptide(L)'
;MPFVLVSRHADHHCAVTCDDLEGGRLAAQHLLDMGHRRIAVMVGEPFASTGRDRSEGFFGYCAQHGVEVPAHWRIESPFDTDAGRDIGARLLSPADRPTAIFAVNDFLAVGVMGAARDQGLEAGRDVAIVGYNDTPLAGALPIGLTTIHSPMHQMGRLGLELLLQKLAGGQPDSLRLAPRLVVRDSSKRRIAG
;
A
#
# COMPACT_ATOMS: atom_id res chain seq x y z
N MET A 1 15.98 27.33 7.17
CA MET A 1 15.73 26.59 8.43
C MET A 1 16.02 25.11 8.14
N PRO A 2 16.81 24.38 8.94
CA PRO A 2 17.05 22.96 8.76
C PRO A 2 15.75 22.16 8.87
N PHE A 3 15.61 21.14 8.04
CA PHE A 3 14.50 20.18 8.08
C PHE A 3 14.95 18.80 7.59
N VAL A 4 14.18 17.77 7.91
CA VAL A 4 14.30 16.39 7.42
C VAL A 4 12.92 15.91 7.02
N LEU A 5 12.80 15.27 5.87
CA LEU A 5 11.56 14.65 5.44
C LEU A 5 11.42 13.29 6.13
N VAL A 6 10.20 12.94 6.51
CA VAL A 6 9.89 11.62 7.08
C VAL A 6 8.76 10.97 6.28
N SER A 7 8.92 9.70 5.95
CA SER A 7 8.00 8.91 5.14
C SER A 7 7.99 9.24 3.64
N ARG A 8 8.24 10.48 3.26
CA ARG A 8 8.30 10.93 1.86
C ARG A 8 9.69 11.43 1.52
N HIS A 9 10.02 11.43 0.24
CA HIS A 9 11.22 12.05 -0.28
C HIS A 9 10.88 13.06 -1.37
N ALA A 10 11.73 14.05 -1.53
CA ALA A 10 11.67 15.05 -2.59
C ALA A 10 13.09 15.49 -2.91
N ASP A 11 13.46 15.46 -4.19
CA ASP A 11 14.77 15.88 -4.73
C ASP A 11 15.96 15.35 -3.90
N HIS A 12 16.85 16.27 -3.52
CA HIS A 12 18.07 15.97 -2.74
C HIS A 12 17.91 16.23 -1.23
N HIS A 13 16.68 16.39 -0.75
CA HIS A 13 16.47 16.64 0.67
C HIS A 13 16.72 15.40 1.51
N CYS A 14 17.41 15.61 2.64
CA CYS A 14 17.65 14.56 3.62
C CYS A 14 16.31 14.00 4.11
N ALA A 15 16.15 12.72 4.06
CA ALA A 15 14.89 12.02 4.37
C ALA A 15 15.12 10.71 5.11
N VAL A 16 14.14 10.30 5.92
CA VAL A 16 14.01 8.94 6.43
C VAL A 16 12.75 8.34 5.82
N THR A 17 12.92 7.31 4.99
CA THR A 17 11.83 6.69 4.24
C THR A 17 11.76 5.17 4.50
N CYS A 18 10.62 4.57 4.19
CA CYS A 18 10.53 3.14 3.91
C CYS A 18 11.01 2.87 2.48
N ASP A 19 11.48 1.67 2.19
CA ASP A 19 11.69 1.23 0.81
C ASP A 19 10.34 0.90 0.17
N ASP A 20 9.67 1.94 -0.31
CA ASP A 20 8.31 1.86 -0.85
C ASP A 20 8.26 1.09 -2.18
N LEU A 21 9.37 1.08 -2.97
CA LEU A 21 9.49 0.22 -4.16
C LEU A 21 9.46 -1.26 -3.77
N GLU A 22 10.29 -1.63 -2.79
CA GLU A 22 10.32 -3.01 -2.27
C GLU A 22 8.98 -3.39 -1.63
N GLY A 23 8.34 -2.46 -0.90
CA GLY A 23 7.01 -2.69 -0.33
C GLY A 23 5.95 -2.99 -1.39
N GLY A 24 5.94 -2.23 -2.49
CA GLY A 24 5.06 -2.48 -3.63
C GLY A 24 5.35 -3.84 -4.28
N ARG A 25 6.63 -4.19 -4.45
CA ARG A 25 7.08 -5.49 -4.95
C ARG A 25 6.56 -6.65 -4.08
N LEU A 26 6.66 -6.54 -2.76
CA LEU A 26 6.17 -7.56 -1.81
C LEU A 26 4.65 -7.75 -1.91
N ALA A 27 3.89 -6.67 -2.06
CA ALA A 27 2.44 -6.75 -2.25
C ALA A 27 2.06 -7.47 -3.55
N ALA A 28 2.74 -7.14 -4.65
CA ALA A 28 2.54 -7.78 -5.94
C ALA A 28 2.91 -9.27 -5.88
N GLN A 29 4.08 -9.61 -5.33
CA GLN A 29 4.52 -10.98 -5.15
C GLN A 29 3.47 -11.80 -4.41
N HIS A 30 2.98 -11.31 -3.28
CA HIS A 30 1.98 -12.01 -2.48
C HIS A 30 0.71 -12.30 -3.28
N LEU A 31 0.16 -11.32 -3.99
CA LEU A 31 -1.05 -11.53 -4.78
C LEU A 31 -0.83 -12.49 -5.96
N LEU A 32 0.32 -12.42 -6.61
CA LEU A 32 0.67 -13.34 -7.70
C LEU A 32 0.90 -14.77 -7.22
N ASP A 33 1.53 -14.95 -6.05
CA ASP A 33 1.73 -16.27 -5.40
C ASP A 33 0.38 -16.89 -4.98
N MET A 34 -0.60 -16.05 -4.58
CA MET A 34 -1.99 -16.46 -4.33
C MET A 34 -2.77 -16.77 -5.62
N GLY A 35 -2.16 -16.61 -6.80
CA GLY A 35 -2.72 -16.92 -8.12
C GLY A 35 -3.58 -15.82 -8.72
N HIS A 36 -3.61 -14.60 -8.14
CA HIS A 36 -4.34 -13.49 -8.73
C HIS A 36 -3.63 -12.96 -9.98
N ARG A 37 -4.42 -12.67 -11.02
CA ARG A 37 -3.93 -12.05 -12.28
C ARG A 37 -4.78 -10.85 -12.69
N ARG A 38 -6.02 -10.77 -12.21
CA ARG A 38 -6.94 -9.64 -12.40
C ARG A 38 -6.89 -8.78 -11.15
N ILE A 39 -6.00 -7.79 -11.15
CA ILE A 39 -5.65 -6.99 -9.97
C ILE A 39 -5.89 -5.51 -10.28
N ALA A 40 -6.62 -4.81 -9.42
CA ALA A 40 -6.71 -3.35 -9.44
C ALA A 40 -5.75 -2.74 -8.42
N VAL A 41 -5.26 -1.52 -8.71
CA VAL A 41 -4.35 -0.78 -7.85
C VAL A 41 -4.89 0.63 -7.62
N MET A 42 -5.05 1.01 -6.37
CA MET A 42 -5.35 2.38 -5.96
C MET A 42 -4.02 3.06 -5.65
N VAL A 43 -3.56 3.93 -6.58
CA VAL A 43 -2.18 4.45 -6.61
C VAL A 43 -1.94 5.66 -5.71
N GLY A 44 -3.00 6.25 -5.13
CA GLY A 44 -2.90 7.48 -4.35
C GLY A 44 -2.73 8.72 -5.22
N GLU A 45 -2.38 9.83 -4.60
CA GLU A 45 -2.21 11.13 -5.28
C GLU A 45 -0.84 11.24 -5.96
N PRO A 46 -0.75 11.78 -7.19
CA PRO A 46 0.48 11.81 -8.01
C PRO A 46 1.67 12.53 -7.36
N PHE A 47 1.40 13.56 -6.52
CA PHE A 47 2.46 14.32 -5.85
C PHE A 47 3.13 13.57 -4.69
N ALA A 48 2.51 12.49 -4.21
CA ALA A 48 3.02 11.74 -3.07
C ALA A 48 4.02 10.66 -3.50
N SER A 49 5.31 10.84 -3.16
CA SER A 49 6.35 9.85 -3.46
C SER A 49 6.01 8.45 -2.95
N THR A 50 5.34 8.35 -1.81
CA THR A 50 4.90 7.06 -1.23
C THR A 50 3.93 6.31 -2.16
N GLY A 51 2.89 6.99 -2.67
CA GLY A 51 1.93 6.36 -3.60
C GLY A 51 2.58 5.94 -4.91
N ARG A 52 3.43 6.82 -5.48
CA ARG A 52 4.17 6.56 -6.71
C ARG A 52 5.10 5.34 -6.57
N ASP A 53 5.98 5.35 -5.57
CA ASP A 53 7.01 4.32 -5.42
C ASP A 53 6.39 2.95 -5.06
N ARG A 54 5.34 2.91 -4.23
CA ARG A 54 4.57 1.68 -3.93
C ARG A 54 3.94 1.10 -5.19
N SER A 55 3.32 1.95 -6.00
CA SER A 55 2.69 1.55 -7.26
C SER A 55 3.72 1.11 -8.30
N GLU A 56 4.84 1.81 -8.42
CA GLU A 56 5.93 1.48 -9.35
C GLU A 56 6.53 0.11 -9.02
N GLY A 57 6.83 -0.15 -7.75
CA GLY A 57 7.31 -1.46 -7.30
C GLY A 57 6.32 -2.58 -7.58
N PHE A 58 5.04 -2.31 -7.38
CA PHE A 58 3.96 -3.25 -7.69
C PHE A 58 3.87 -3.55 -9.20
N PHE A 59 3.78 -2.51 -10.03
CA PHE A 59 3.65 -2.68 -11.48
C PHE A 59 4.89 -3.32 -12.09
N GLY A 60 6.09 -2.94 -11.61
CA GLY A 60 7.36 -3.51 -12.08
C GLY A 60 7.42 -5.02 -11.85
N TYR A 61 7.03 -5.49 -10.67
CA TYR A 61 6.98 -6.92 -10.37
C TYR A 61 5.93 -7.66 -11.19
N CYS A 62 4.73 -7.10 -11.33
CA CYS A 62 3.67 -7.67 -12.19
C CYS A 62 4.16 -7.84 -13.63
N ALA A 63 4.77 -6.80 -14.21
CA ALA A 63 5.28 -6.83 -15.58
C ALA A 63 6.36 -7.90 -15.78
N GLN A 64 7.28 -8.05 -14.83
CA GLN A 64 8.34 -9.09 -14.87
C GLN A 64 7.75 -10.52 -14.85
N HIS A 65 6.53 -10.69 -14.33
CA HIS A 65 5.83 -11.97 -14.25
C HIS A 65 4.70 -12.11 -15.29
N GLY A 66 4.70 -11.27 -16.33
CA GLY A 66 3.73 -11.36 -17.44
C GLY A 66 2.30 -10.98 -17.05
N VAL A 67 2.12 -10.22 -15.96
CA VAL A 67 0.81 -9.73 -15.53
C VAL A 67 0.74 -8.22 -15.77
N GLU A 68 -0.17 -7.81 -16.63
CA GLU A 68 -0.46 -6.41 -16.87
C GLU A 68 -1.66 -5.96 -16.02
N VAL A 69 -1.50 -4.85 -15.31
CA VAL A 69 -2.62 -4.16 -14.65
C VAL A 69 -3.21 -3.19 -15.68
N PRO A 70 -4.47 -3.38 -16.13
CA PRO A 70 -5.09 -2.52 -17.14
C PRO A 70 -5.19 -1.06 -16.66
N ALA A 71 -5.13 -0.10 -17.57
CA ALA A 71 -5.17 1.33 -17.23
C ALA A 71 -6.44 1.71 -16.42
N HIS A 72 -7.61 1.13 -16.74
CA HIS A 72 -8.86 1.37 -16.02
C HIS A 72 -8.91 0.77 -14.60
N TRP A 73 -7.91 -0.02 -14.20
CA TRP A 73 -7.72 -0.55 -12.85
C TRP A 73 -6.53 0.10 -12.12
N ARG A 74 -5.92 1.14 -12.67
CA ARG A 74 -4.92 2.01 -12.02
C ARG A 74 -5.60 3.31 -11.63
N ILE A 75 -6.02 3.45 -10.38
CA ILE A 75 -6.95 4.50 -9.98
C ILE A 75 -6.27 5.46 -9.02
N GLU A 76 -6.12 6.71 -9.43
CA GLU A 76 -5.69 7.80 -8.56
C GLU A 76 -6.79 8.12 -7.54
N SER A 77 -6.39 8.37 -6.30
CA SER A 77 -7.34 8.63 -5.21
C SER A 77 -6.70 9.43 -4.07
N PRO A 78 -7.47 10.19 -3.31
CA PRO A 78 -7.08 10.62 -1.98
C PRO A 78 -6.75 9.42 -1.08
N PHE A 79 -5.97 9.67 0.00
CA PHE A 79 -5.50 8.60 0.90
C PHE A 79 -6.47 8.31 2.05
N ASP A 80 -7.77 8.42 1.84
CA ASP A 80 -8.80 8.29 2.88
C ASP A 80 -9.77 7.11 2.65
N THR A 81 -10.54 6.81 3.67
CA THR A 81 -11.47 5.68 3.69
C THR A 81 -12.67 5.89 2.77
N ASP A 82 -13.14 7.14 2.62
CA ASP A 82 -14.31 7.44 1.80
C ASP A 82 -13.98 7.24 0.32
N ALA A 83 -12.84 7.75 -0.14
CA ALA A 83 -12.33 7.48 -1.48
C ALA A 83 -12.15 5.97 -1.72
N GLY A 84 -11.61 5.24 -0.72
CA GLY A 84 -11.49 3.79 -0.77
C GLY A 84 -12.84 3.09 -0.97
N ARG A 85 -13.89 3.54 -0.27
CA ARG A 85 -15.23 2.98 -0.37
C ARG A 85 -15.89 3.28 -1.71
N ASP A 86 -15.82 4.53 -2.17
CA ASP A 86 -16.43 4.95 -3.45
C ASP A 86 -15.80 4.25 -4.65
N ILE A 87 -14.48 4.17 -4.68
CA ILE A 87 -13.73 3.49 -5.73
C ILE A 87 -13.95 1.98 -5.63
N GLY A 88 -13.88 1.41 -4.43
CA GLY A 88 -14.16 0.00 -4.18
C GLY A 88 -15.55 -0.41 -4.68
N ALA A 89 -16.58 0.40 -4.43
CA ALA A 89 -17.93 0.15 -4.91
C ALA A 89 -18.01 0.05 -6.44
N ARG A 90 -17.29 0.94 -7.15
CA ARG A 90 -17.22 0.91 -8.62
C ARG A 90 -16.43 -0.28 -9.16
N LEU A 91 -15.32 -0.62 -8.53
CA LEU A 91 -14.46 -1.74 -8.96
C LEU A 91 -15.11 -3.11 -8.75
N LEU A 92 -15.91 -3.26 -7.70
CA LEU A 92 -16.47 -4.55 -7.30
C LEU A 92 -17.86 -4.83 -7.90
N SER A 93 -18.53 -3.80 -8.46
CA SER A 93 -19.86 -3.92 -9.05
C SER A 93 -19.92 -4.71 -10.37
N PRO A 94 -18.99 -4.57 -11.34
CA PRO A 94 -19.05 -5.28 -12.61
C PRO A 94 -18.88 -6.80 -12.47
N ALA A 95 -19.47 -7.56 -13.40
CA ALA A 95 -19.32 -9.02 -13.46
C ALA A 95 -17.86 -9.47 -13.70
N ASP A 96 -17.07 -8.63 -14.40
CA ASP A 96 -15.66 -8.84 -14.69
C ASP A 96 -14.71 -8.19 -13.68
N ARG A 97 -15.19 -7.89 -12.47
CA ARG A 97 -14.43 -7.23 -11.40
C ARG A 97 -13.05 -7.85 -11.15
N PRO A 98 -12.10 -7.09 -10.60
CA PRO A 98 -10.80 -7.63 -10.19
C PRO A 98 -10.99 -8.70 -9.09
N THR A 99 -10.10 -9.68 -9.06
CA THR A 99 -10.07 -10.70 -8.00
C THR A 99 -9.23 -10.29 -6.82
N ALA A 100 -8.42 -9.23 -6.98
CA ALA A 100 -7.62 -8.63 -5.93
C ALA A 100 -7.50 -7.12 -6.10
N ILE A 101 -7.33 -6.41 -4.99
CA ILE A 101 -7.10 -4.96 -4.96
C ILE A 101 -5.90 -4.68 -4.06
N PHE A 102 -4.90 -3.98 -4.60
CA PHE A 102 -3.83 -3.37 -3.82
C PHE A 102 -4.14 -1.89 -3.60
N ALA A 103 -4.25 -1.49 -2.36
CA ALA A 103 -4.40 -0.11 -1.95
C ALA A 103 -3.10 0.38 -1.31
N VAL A 104 -2.56 1.52 -1.78
CA VAL A 104 -1.26 2.04 -1.33
C VAL A 104 -1.25 2.54 0.12
N ASN A 105 -2.36 2.46 0.84
CA ASN A 105 -2.42 2.61 2.29
C ASN A 105 -3.60 1.83 2.91
N ASP A 106 -3.58 1.66 4.23
CA ASP A 106 -4.59 0.89 4.97
C ASP A 106 -5.97 1.59 5.00
N PHE A 107 -6.02 2.94 4.98
CA PHE A 107 -7.31 3.65 4.99
C PHE A 107 -8.09 3.41 3.70
N LEU A 108 -7.42 3.47 2.55
CA LEU A 108 -8.02 3.07 1.27
C LEU A 108 -8.49 1.61 1.31
N ALA A 109 -7.64 0.69 1.80
CA ALA A 109 -7.98 -0.72 1.90
C ALA A 109 -9.21 -0.96 2.80
N VAL A 110 -9.32 -0.27 3.93
CA VAL A 110 -10.49 -0.33 4.83
C VAL A 110 -11.76 0.16 4.12
N GLY A 111 -11.65 1.22 3.33
CA GLY A 111 -12.76 1.70 2.49
C GLY A 111 -13.22 0.64 1.49
N VAL A 112 -12.29 0.00 0.79
CA VAL A 112 -12.58 -1.12 -0.14
C VAL A 112 -13.24 -2.30 0.58
N MET A 113 -12.77 -2.65 1.78
CA MET A 113 -13.42 -3.70 2.59
C MET A 113 -14.87 -3.33 2.97
N GLY A 114 -15.12 -2.05 3.26
CA GLY A 114 -16.47 -1.53 3.48
C GLY A 114 -17.35 -1.68 2.24
N ALA A 115 -16.84 -1.31 1.07
CA ALA A 115 -17.54 -1.47 -0.21
C ALA A 115 -17.85 -2.94 -0.55
N ALA A 116 -16.88 -3.83 -0.31
CA ALA A 116 -17.07 -5.27 -0.50
C ALA A 116 -18.24 -5.78 0.37
N ARG A 117 -18.22 -5.47 1.67
CA ARG A 117 -19.31 -5.84 2.60
C ARG A 117 -20.68 -5.32 2.13
N ASP A 118 -20.76 -4.07 1.68
CA ASP A 118 -22.03 -3.46 1.25
C ASP A 118 -22.61 -4.13 0.00
N GLN A 119 -21.77 -4.82 -0.78
CA GLN A 119 -22.16 -5.62 -1.95
C GLN A 119 -22.29 -7.12 -1.64
N GLY A 120 -22.25 -7.50 -0.36
CA GLY A 120 -22.34 -8.91 0.04
C GLY A 120 -21.10 -9.75 -0.26
N LEU A 121 -19.96 -9.09 -0.55
CA LEU A 121 -18.67 -9.75 -0.80
C LEU A 121 -17.84 -9.79 0.49
N GLU A 122 -17.12 -10.89 0.68
CA GLU A 122 -16.21 -11.07 1.82
C GLU A 122 -14.75 -10.90 1.38
N ALA A 123 -14.04 -9.98 2.03
CA ALA A 123 -12.60 -9.82 1.81
C ALA A 123 -11.85 -11.11 2.18
N GLY A 124 -10.91 -11.53 1.34
CA GLY A 124 -10.16 -12.78 1.49
C GLY A 124 -10.84 -14.01 0.90
N ARG A 125 -12.17 -13.98 0.71
CA ARG A 125 -12.91 -15.06 0.04
C ARG A 125 -13.30 -14.69 -1.40
N ASP A 126 -14.00 -13.57 -1.56
CA ASP A 126 -14.55 -13.15 -2.86
C ASP A 126 -13.65 -12.15 -3.59
N VAL A 127 -12.86 -11.42 -2.84
CA VAL A 127 -11.84 -10.47 -3.32
C VAL A 127 -10.68 -10.40 -2.33
N ALA A 128 -9.44 -10.51 -2.80
CA ALA A 128 -8.28 -10.28 -1.98
C ALA A 128 -8.01 -8.77 -1.86
N ILE A 129 -7.71 -8.30 -0.64
CA ILE A 129 -7.41 -6.89 -0.39
C ILE A 129 -6.09 -6.79 0.38
N VAL A 130 -5.17 -5.99 -0.14
CA VAL A 130 -3.87 -5.71 0.48
C VAL A 130 -3.73 -4.20 0.68
N GLY A 131 -3.34 -3.80 1.89
CA GLY A 131 -3.07 -2.42 2.27
C GLY A 131 -1.58 -2.12 2.38
N TYR A 132 -1.26 -0.97 2.99
CA TYR A 132 0.09 -0.52 3.27
C TYR A 132 0.11 0.35 4.53
N ASN A 133 1.11 0.25 5.36
CA ASN A 133 1.55 0.90 6.59
C ASN A 133 1.48 -0.01 7.81
N ASP A 134 0.60 -0.99 7.87
CA ASP A 134 0.33 -1.84 9.04
C ASP A 134 -0.07 -1.00 10.25
N THR A 135 -1.08 -0.15 10.04
CA THR A 135 -1.65 0.64 11.13
C THR A 135 -2.28 -0.27 12.19
N PRO A 136 -2.41 0.16 13.45
CA PRO A 136 -3.07 -0.65 14.49
C PRO A 136 -4.48 -1.11 14.10
N LEU A 137 -5.18 -0.31 13.29
CA LEU A 137 -6.51 -0.66 12.77
C LEU A 137 -6.48 -1.92 11.89
N ALA A 138 -5.43 -2.11 11.08
CA ALA A 138 -5.33 -3.24 10.16
C ALA A 138 -5.45 -4.61 10.85
N GLY A 139 -4.89 -4.75 12.05
CA GLY A 139 -4.98 -5.96 12.85
C GLY A 139 -6.25 -6.07 13.71
N ALA A 140 -6.94 -4.95 13.97
CA ALA A 140 -8.11 -4.89 14.84
C ALA A 140 -9.46 -5.09 14.11
N LEU A 141 -9.44 -5.17 12.77
CA LEU A 141 -10.65 -5.41 11.97
C LEU A 141 -11.18 -6.84 12.18
N PRO A 142 -12.51 -7.06 12.07
CA PRO A 142 -13.10 -8.41 12.14
C PRO A 142 -12.51 -9.39 11.11
N ILE A 143 -12.15 -8.89 9.92
CA ILE A 143 -11.31 -9.57 8.93
C ILE A 143 -9.99 -8.83 8.92
N GLY A 144 -8.93 -9.41 9.49
CA GLY A 144 -7.63 -8.77 9.58
C GLY A 144 -7.07 -8.41 8.20
N LEU A 145 -6.62 -7.16 8.04
CA LEU A 145 -6.11 -6.64 6.77
C LEU A 145 -4.66 -7.09 6.55
N THR A 146 -4.42 -7.84 5.48
CA THR A 146 -3.06 -8.05 4.93
C THR A 146 -2.49 -6.74 4.46
N THR A 147 -1.27 -6.42 4.87
CA THR A 147 -0.68 -5.10 4.60
C THR A 147 0.85 -5.17 4.58
N ILE A 148 1.48 -4.16 4.03
CA ILE A 148 2.93 -3.97 4.11
C ILE A 148 3.23 -3.11 5.34
N HIS A 149 3.98 -3.67 6.27
CA HIS A 149 4.46 -2.94 7.45
C HIS A 149 5.52 -1.91 7.05
N SER A 150 5.26 -0.66 7.36
CA SER A 150 6.22 0.45 7.31
C SER A 150 6.65 0.79 8.73
N PRO A 151 7.97 0.84 9.05
CA PRO A 151 8.44 1.03 10.42
C PRO A 151 8.33 2.51 10.86
N MET A 152 7.10 3.06 10.89
CA MET A 152 6.82 4.49 11.07
C MET A 152 7.40 5.06 12.37
N HIS A 153 7.33 4.32 13.49
CA HIS A 153 7.94 4.75 14.76
C HIS A 153 9.45 4.91 14.64
N GLN A 154 10.12 3.96 13.99
CA GLN A 154 11.56 4.02 13.77
C GLN A 154 11.93 5.16 12.82
N MET A 155 11.15 5.37 11.75
CA MET A 155 11.36 6.52 10.84
C MET A 155 11.24 7.85 11.59
N GLY A 156 10.22 8.02 12.43
CA GLY A 156 10.05 9.24 13.22
C GLY A 156 11.22 9.49 14.16
N ARG A 157 11.69 8.45 14.90
CA ARG A 157 12.86 8.56 15.78
C ARG A 157 14.12 8.95 15.02
N LEU A 158 14.43 8.24 13.93
CA LEU A 158 15.60 8.53 13.10
C LEU A 158 15.50 9.91 12.44
N GLY A 159 14.31 10.31 12.01
CA GLY A 159 14.09 11.66 11.45
C GLY A 159 14.44 12.77 12.44
N LEU A 160 14.08 12.60 13.73
CA LEU A 160 14.47 13.53 14.77
C LEU A 160 16.00 13.52 15.00
N GLU A 161 16.63 12.34 15.02
CA GLU A 161 18.09 12.22 15.18
C GLU A 161 18.84 12.94 14.05
N LEU A 162 18.42 12.77 12.79
CA LEU A 162 19.02 13.47 11.66
C LEU A 162 18.77 14.99 11.72
N LEU A 163 17.60 15.42 12.17
CA LEU A 163 17.32 16.84 12.38
C LEU A 163 18.23 17.47 13.43
N LEU A 164 18.46 16.80 14.56
CA LEU A 164 19.39 17.27 15.60
C LEU A 164 20.82 17.37 15.07
N GLN A 165 21.28 16.40 14.26
CA GLN A 165 22.59 16.47 13.60
C GLN A 165 22.69 17.70 12.67
N LYS A 166 21.66 17.99 11.88
CA LYS A 166 21.59 19.18 11.01
C LYS A 166 21.62 20.47 11.81
N LEU A 167 20.92 20.53 12.92
CA LEU A 167 20.93 21.71 13.81
C LEU A 167 22.31 21.95 14.45
N ALA A 168 23.09 20.89 14.67
CA ALA A 168 24.48 20.96 15.13
C ALA A 168 25.50 21.29 14.00
N GLY A 169 25.02 21.59 12.77
CA GLY A 169 25.87 21.91 11.62
C GLY A 169 26.34 20.72 10.79
N GLY A 170 25.88 19.51 11.10
CA GLY A 170 26.18 18.30 10.34
C GLY A 170 25.39 18.21 9.03
N GLN A 171 25.83 17.29 8.15
CA GLN A 171 25.16 16.97 6.89
C GLN A 171 24.88 15.46 6.84
N PRO A 172 23.87 14.97 7.57
CA PRO A 172 23.57 13.55 7.60
C PRO A 172 22.99 13.08 6.25
N ASP A 173 23.29 11.83 5.89
CA ASP A 173 22.71 11.15 4.75
C ASP A 173 21.25 10.73 5.03
N SER A 174 20.50 10.53 3.95
CA SER A 174 19.15 9.96 4.01
C SER A 174 19.20 8.48 4.42
N LEU A 175 18.17 8.03 5.14
CA LEU A 175 18.03 6.65 5.56
C LEU A 175 16.80 6.01 4.92
N ARG A 176 16.95 4.75 4.48
CA ARG A 176 15.86 3.94 3.94
C ARG A 176 15.71 2.67 4.75
N LEU A 177 14.51 2.41 5.25
CA LEU A 177 14.19 1.27 6.10
C LEU A 177 13.43 0.21 5.31
N ALA A 178 13.71 -1.06 5.60
CA ALA A 178 13.07 -2.17 4.92
C ALA A 178 11.61 -2.35 5.35
N PRO A 179 10.66 -2.53 4.41
CA PRO A 179 9.30 -2.98 4.70
C PRO A 179 9.26 -4.49 4.96
N ARG A 180 8.12 -4.97 5.44
CA ARG A 180 7.79 -6.41 5.49
C ARG A 180 6.32 -6.64 5.22
N LEU A 181 5.99 -7.75 4.57
CA LEU A 181 4.61 -8.21 4.39
C LEU A 181 4.07 -8.76 5.72
N VAL A 182 2.83 -8.40 6.06
CA VAL A 182 2.06 -8.94 7.19
C VAL A 182 0.80 -9.56 6.64
N VAL A 183 0.79 -10.89 6.49
CA VAL A 183 -0.33 -11.64 5.94
C VAL A 183 -1.41 -11.82 7.01
N ARG A 184 -2.65 -11.45 6.66
CA ARG A 184 -3.86 -11.64 7.46
C ARG A 184 -5.00 -12.20 6.59
N ASP A 185 -6.23 -12.12 7.06
CA ASP A 185 -7.35 -12.83 6.44
C ASP A 185 -7.87 -12.19 5.13
N SER A 186 -7.67 -10.87 4.92
CA SER A 186 -8.23 -10.14 3.78
C SER A 186 -7.67 -10.54 2.41
N SER A 187 -6.61 -11.34 2.35
CA SER A 187 -6.01 -11.78 1.08
C SER A 187 -5.77 -13.29 1.00
N LYS A 188 -6.25 -14.06 1.96
CA LYS A 188 -6.17 -15.52 1.92
C LYS A 188 -7.12 -16.05 0.86
N ARG A 189 -6.59 -16.70 -0.16
CA ARG A 189 -7.40 -17.43 -1.14
C ARG A 189 -7.97 -18.66 -0.48
N ARG A 190 -9.29 -18.71 -0.28
CA ARG A 190 -9.97 -19.98 -0.01
C ARG A 190 -10.17 -20.66 -1.35
N ILE A 191 -9.47 -21.78 -1.55
CA ILE A 191 -9.82 -22.71 -2.64
C ILE A 191 -11.22 -23.21 -2.27
N ALA A 192 -12.22 -22.89 -3.11
CA ALA A 192 -13.52 -23.53 -2.98
C ALA A 192 -13.28 -25.03 -3.15
N GLY A 193 -13.58 -25.81 -2.11
CA GLY A 193 -13.52 -27.26 -2.13
C GLY A 193 -14.61 -27.84 -3.01
#